data_609a84355d83ce611f5ce3e033d925fe
#
_entry.id   609a84355d83ce611f5ce3e033d925fe
#
_cell.length_a   1.000
_cell.length_b   1.000
_cell.length_c   1.000
_cell.angle_alpha   90.00
_cell.angle_beta   90.00
_cell.angle_gamma   90.00
#
_symmetry.space_group_name_H-M   'P 1'
#
loop_
_entity.id
_entity.type
_entity.pdbx_description
1 polymer ?
#
loop_
_entity_poly.entity_id
_entity_poly.type
_entity_poly.pdbx_seq_one_letter_code
_entity_poly.pdbx_strand_id
1 'polypeptide(L)'
;RAANGLILVTTKRGTEGKVKINYSGNVSFSQPTRIPEMLDSYQYATYVNEYDAGHGEAATYSAEALGMIQSGEDQIRYPNTDWWSEVAKDWATKTQHSLAISGGNDKISFYTSAQYMYQDAIYKKGVQDYNQYQFTTNLDAKITKAIKFSMDILGRQEVRNRGVYSTEDLFGYFLTTNPMAAPYYPNGLLRVGY
;
A
#
# COMPACT_ATOMS: atom_id res chain seq x y z
N ARG A 1 -30.69 18.87 -19.39
CA ARG A 1 -30.33 17.86 -20.43
C ARG A 1 -28.91 17.41 -20.15
N ALA A 2 -28.71 16.16 -19.70
CA ALA A 2 -27.39 15.56 -19.53
C ALA A 2 -26.94 15.05 -20.89
N ALA A 3 -26.00 15.73 -21.54
CA ALA A 3 -25.50 15.34 -22.87
C ALA A 3 -24.64 14.07 -22.82
N ASN A 4 -24.11 13.69 -21.64
CA ASN A 4 -23.12 12.63 -21.46
C ASN A 4 -23.61 11.44 -20.60
N GLY A 5 -24.91 11.28 -20.42
CA GLY A 5 -25.50 10.23 -19.58
C GLY A 5 -25.65 10.64 -18.11
N LEU A 6 -26.34 9.80 -17.36
CA LEU A 6 -26.62 9.97 -15.94
C LEU A 6 -26.24 8.68 -15.19
N ILE A 7 -25.45 8.81 -14.15
CA ILE A 7 -25.20 7.72 -13.18
C ILE A 7 -26.07 8.01 -11.94
N LEU A 8 -27.08 7.18 -11.73
CA LEU A 8 -27.93 7.26 -10.53
C LEU A 8 -27.44 6.24 -9.51
N VAL A 9 -27.00 6.73 -8.34
CA VAL A 9 -26.61 5.88 -7.21
C VAL A 9 -27.73 5.87 -6.18
N THR A 10 -28.29 4.70 -5.92
CA THR A 10 -29.29 4.49 -4.89
C THR A 10 -28.67 3.73 -3.72
N THR A 11 -28.73 4.28 -2.51
CA THR A 11 -28.26 3.64 -1.29
C THR A 11 -29.21 2.51 -0.87
N LYS A 12 -28.66 1.50 -0.17
CA LYS A 12 -29.47 0.44 0.44
C LYS A 12 -30.42 1.04 1.48
N ARG A 13 -31.68 0.64 1.43
CA ARG A 13 -32.71 1.06 2.39
C ARG A 13 -33.27 -0.13 3.17
N GLY A 14 -33.83 0.15 4.33
CA GLY A 14 -34.58 -0.84 5.09
C GLY A 14 -35.83 -1.28 4.33
N THR A 15 -36.22 -2.50 4.56
CA THR A 15 -37.48 -3.08 4.05
C THR A 15 -38.30 -3.57 5.19
N GLU A 16 -39.61 -3.60 4.99
CA GLU A 16 -40.55 -4.23 5.93
C GLU A 16 -40.16 -5.69 6.16
N GLY A 17 -40.20 -6.12 7.42
CA GLY A 17 -39.89 -7.49 7.84
C GLY A 17 -39.05 -7.55 9.11
N LYS A 18 -38.69 -8.78 9.49
CA LYS A 18 -37.85 -9.05 10.67
C LYS A 18 -36.48 -8.39 10.54
N VAL A 19 -35.93 -7.99 11.66
CA VAL A 19 -34.56 -7.46 11.72
C VAL A 19 -33.59 -8.51 11.18
N LYS A 20 -32.72 -8.07 10.24
CA LYS A 20 -31.67 -8.88 9.65
C LYS A 20 -30.32 -8.25 10.01
N ILE A 21 -29.38 -9.07 10.42
CA ILE A 21 -28.01 -8.69 10.72
C ILE A 21 -27.12 -9.39 9.70
N ASN A 22 -26.30 -8.62 8.99
CA ASN A 22 -25.36 -9.13 8.02
C ASN A 22 -23.96 -8.66 8.38
N TYR A 23 -23.03 -9.59 8.49
CA TYR A 23 -21.61 -9.30 8.61
C TYR A 23 -20.89 -9.82 7.37
N SER A 24 -19.95 -9.00 6.87
CA SER A 24 -19.05 -9.34 5.79
C SER A 24 -17.64 -8.97 6.17
N GLY A 25 -16.71 -9.91 6.06
CA GLY A 25 -15.28 -9.72 6.28
C GLY A 25 -14.51 -10.15 5.03
N ASN A 26 -13.50 -9.37 4.66
CA ASN A 26 -12.58 -9.67 3.57
C ASN A 26 -11.16 -9.40 4.02
N VAL A 27 -10.25 -10.31 3.70
CA VAL A 27 -8.79 -10.13 3.84
C VAL A 27 -8.18 -10.34 2.47
N SER A 28 -7.37 -9.40 2.03
CA SER A 28 -6.69 -9.44 0.74
C SER A 28 -5.19 -9.26 0.96
N PHE A 29 -4.40 -9.95 0.16
CA PHE A 29 -2.96 -9.82 0.09
C PHE A 29 -2.59 -9.34 -1.29
N SER A 30 -1.73 -8.34 -1.35
CA SER A 30 -1.29 -7.73 -2.61
C SER A 30 0.22 -7.78 -2.69
N GLN A 31 0.73 -8.06 -3.87
CA GLN A 31 2.15 -7.99 -4.20
C GLN A 31 2.33 -7.26 -5.51
N PRO A 32 3.50 -6.66 -5.78
CA PRO A 32 3.80 -6.10 -7.08
C PRO A 32 3.71 -7.18 -8.16
N THR A 33 3.10 -6.86 -9.29
CA THR A 33 3.01 -7.77 -10.42
C THR A 33 4.33 -7.92 -11.18
N ARG A 34 5.21 -6.93 -11.03
CA ARG A 34 6.54 -6.90 -11.62
C ARG A 34 7.47 -6.09 -10.73
N ILE A 35 8.63 -6.64 -10.45
CA ILE A 35 9.75 -5.97 -9.80
C ILE A 35 10.87 -5.93 -10.84
N PRO A 36 11.49 -4.76 -11.13
CA PRO A 36 12.65 -4.70 -11.99
C PRO A 36 13.80 -5.54 -11.42
N GLU A 37 14.46 -6.31 -12.28
CA GLU A 37 15.71 -6.95 -11.90
C GLU A 37 16.80 -5.89 -11.81
N MET A 38 17.46 -5.82 -10.66
CA MET A 38 18.53 -4.89 -10.40
C MET A 38 19.87 -5.63 -10.54
N LEU A 39 20.90 -4.88 -10.93
CA LEU A 39 22.25 -5.43 -10.96
C LEU A 39 22.71 -5.77 -9.54
N ASP A 40 23.36 -6.91 -9.38
CA ASP A 40 24.13 -7.22 -8.18
C ASP A 40 25.45 -6.42 -8.16
N SER A 41 26.18 -6.47 -7.05
CA SER A 41 27.41 -5.68 -6.89
C SER A 41 28.50 -6.06 -7.90
N TYR A 42 28.59 -7.32 -8.29
CA TYR A 42 29.57 -7.75 -9.29
C TYR A 42 29.22 -7.27 -10.69
N GLN A 43 27.96 -7.42 -11.07
CA GLN A 43 27.45 -6.92 -12.34
C GLN A 43 27.60 -5.40 -12.44
N TYR A 44 27.27 -4.69 -11.35
CA TYR A 44 27.41 -3.23 -11.28
C TYR A 44 28.88 -2.82 -11.44
N ALA A 45 29.81 -3.43 -10.71
CA ALA A 45 31.23 -3.11 -10.80
C ALA A 45 31.81 -3.41 -12.19
N THR A 46 31.39 -4.52 -12.80
CA THR A 46 31.77 -4.88 -14.17
C THR A 46 31.27 -3.84 -15.17
N TYR A 47 30.00 -3.42 -15.06
CA TYR A 47 29.40 -2.41 -15.91
C TYR A 47 30.13 -1.06 -15.78
N VAL A 48 30.49 -0.64 -14.55
CA VAL A 48 31.24 0.60 -14.33
C VAL A 48 32.60 0.51 -15.03
N ASN A 49 33.33 -0.59 -14.91
CA ASN A 49 34.60 -0.76 -15.60
C ASN A 49 34.47 -0.75 -17.15
N GLU A 50 33.40 -1.34 -17.67
CA GLU A 50 33.10 -1.27 -19.12
C GLU A 50 32.81 0.16 -19.58
N TYR A 51 32.08 0.90 -18.75
CA TYR A 51 31.81 2.33 -19.00
C TYR A 51 33.10 3.14 -19.01
N ASP A 52 33.98 2.97 -18.02
CA ASP A 52 35.28 3.64 -17.92
C ASP A 52 36.14 3.35 -19.17
N ALA A 53 36.25 2.06 -19.53
CA ALA A 53 36.99 1.66 -20.73
C ALA A 53 36.44 2.31 -22.02
N GLY A 54 35.12 2.42 -22.14
CA GLY A 54 34.45 3.08 -23.28
C GLY A 54 34.77 4.58 -23.38
N HIS A 55 35.15 5.20 -22.27
CA HIS A 55 35.54 6.61 -22.18
C HIS A 55 37.05 6.83 -22.15
N GLY A 56 37.83 5.74 -22.24
CA GLY A 56 39.32 5.79 -22.18
C GLY A 56 39.84 6.09 -20.78
N GLU A 57 39.05 5.81 -19.75
CA GLU A 57 39.39 5.97 -18.36
C GLU A 57 39.96 4.68 -17.77
N ALA A 58 40.68 4.82 -16.66
CA ALA A 58 41.17 3.63 -15.93
C ALA A 58 40.01 2.98 -15.19
N ALA A 59 40.02 1.64 -15.12
CA ALA A 59 39.01 0.89 -14.42
C ALA A 59 38.86 1.33 -12.95
N THR A 60 37.66 1.65 -12.53
CA THR A 60 37.31 2.03 -11.14
C THR A 60 37.58 0.84 -10.18
N TYR A 61 37.28 -0.38 -10.59
CA TYR A 61 37.46 -1.58 -9.79
C TYR A 61 38.57 -2.43 -10.33
N SER A 62 39.64 -2.67 -9.52
CA SER A 62 40.72 -3.54 -9.89
C SER A 62 40.25 -5.01 -10.03
N ALA A 63 41.05 -5.84 -10.71
CA ALA A 63 40.75 -7.27 -10.82
C ALA A 63 40.67 -7.97 -9.44
N GLU A 64 41.49 -7.53 -8.48
CA GLU A 64 41.43 -8.03 -7.09
C GLU A 64 40.09 -7.61 -6.42
N ALA A 65 39.69 -6.35 -6.58
CA ALA A 65 38.42 -5.88 -6.06
C ALA A 65 37.24 -6.64 -6.67
N LEU A 66 37.22 -6.86 -7.98
CA LEU A 66 36.19 -7.68 -8.64
C LEU A 66 36.13 -9.11 -8.09
N GLY A 67 37.32 -9.73 -7.81
CA GLY A 67 37.39 -11.04 -7.18
C GLY A 67 36.77 -11.06 -5.78
N MET A 68 37.03 -10.04 -4.96
CA MET A 68 36.44 -9.92 -3.61
C MET A 68 34.92 -9.66 -3.67
N ILE A 69 34.46 -8.86 -4.62
CA ILE A 69 33.03 -8.60 -4.84
C ILE A 69 32.35 -9.91 -5.25
N GLN A 70 32.92 -10.65 -6.19
CA GLN A 70 32.33 -11.89 -6.69
C GLN A 70 32.30 -13.00 -5.63
N SER A 71 33.36 -13.11 -4.81
CA SER A 71 33.42 -14.11 -3.73
C SER A 71 32.57 -13.77 -2.55
N GLY A 72 32.25 -12.48 -2.35
CA GLY A 72 31.48 -11.98 -1.18
C GLY A 72 32.27 -12.07 0.13
N GLU A 73 33.61 -12.20 0.08
CA GLU A 73 34.47 -12.35 1.27
C GLU A 73 34.51 -11.08 2.14
N ASP A 74 34.41 -9.90 1.52
CA ASP A 74 34.47 -8.63 2.23
C ASP A 74 33.16 -7.84 2.04
N GLN A 75 32.10 -8.26 2.72
CA GLN A 75 30.79 -7.57 2.70
C GLN A 75 30.79 -6.25 3.46
N ILE A 76 31.84 -5.95 4.21
CA ILE A 76 31.97 -4.63 4.84
C ILE A 76 32.41 -3.60 3.80
N ARG A 77 33.39 -3.93 2.98
CA ARG A 77 33.92 -3.04 1.95
C ARG A 77 33.08 -3.07 0.67
N TYR A 78 32.62 -4.26 0.31
CA TYR A 78 31.85 -4.53 -0.91
C TYR A 78 30.55 -5.28 -0.59
N PRO A 79 29.56 -4.62 0.02
CA PRO A 79 28.26 -5.25 0.26
C PRO A 79 27.55 -5.56 -1.05
N ASN A 80 26.65 -6.52 -1.02
CA ASN A 80 25.74 -6.85 -2.12
C ASN A 80 24.30 -6.74 -1.62
N THR A 81 23.71 -5.58 -1.77
CA THR A 81 22.41 -5.24 -1.21
C THR A 81 21.33 -5.37 -2.26
N ASP A 82 20.37 -6.27 -2.03
CA ASP A 82 19.09 -6.25 -2.70
C ASP A 82 18.19 -5.21 -2.04
N TRP A 83 18.19 -4.01 -2.61
CA TRP A 83 17.44 -2.89 -2.06
C TRP A 83 15.93 -3.12 -2.05
N TRP A 84 15.40 -3.90 -3.00
CA TRP A 84 13.99 -4.25 -2.95
C TRP A 84 13.67 -5.07 -1.70
N SER A 85 14.41 -6.14 -1.47
CA SER A 85 14.24 -6.98 -0.29
C SER A 85 14.49 -6.24 1.02
N GLU A 86 15.35 -5.20 1.03
CA GLU A 86 15.57 -4.38 2.22
C GLU A 86 14.38 -3.48 2.55
N VAL A 87 13.71 -2.91 1.55
CA VAL A 87 12.68 -1.88 1.76
C VAL A 87 11.26 -2.40 1.63
N ALA A 88 11.04 -3.48 0.91
CA ALA A 88 9.70 -3.99 0.61
C ALA A 88 9.36 -5.28 1.37
N LYS A 89 8.10 -5.47 1.65
CA LYS A 89 7.48 -6.72 2.11
C LYS A 89 7.11 -7.56 0.89
N ASP A 90 7.02 -8.86 1.06
CA ASP A 90 6.50 -9.74 0.00
C ASP A 90 5.01 -9.47 -0.25
N TRP A 91 4.29 -9.12 0.80
CA TRP A 91 2.85 -8.90 0.77
C TRP A 91 2.44 -7.66 1.56
N ALA A 92 1.54 -6.88 0.98
CA ALA A 92 0.78 -5.85 1.68
C ALA A 92 -0.63 -6.39 1.99
N THR A 93 -1.12 -6.14 3.19
CA THR A 93 -2.40 -6.66 3.67
C THR A 93 -3.48 -5.58 3.61
N LYS A 94 -4.66 -5.97 3.15
CA LYS A 94 -5.87 -5.16 3.26
C LYS A 94 -6.95 -5.96 3.95
N THR A 95 -7.57 -5.37 4.97
CA THR A 95 -8.74 -5.96 5.64
C THR A 95 -9.95 -5.04 5.49
N GLN A 96 -11.11 -5.63 5.37
CA GLN A 96 -12.35 -4.89 5.23
C GLN A 96 -13.46 -5.63 5.97
N HIS A 97 -14.15 -4.92 6.84
CA HIS A 97 -15.23 -5.45 7.66
C HIS A 97 -16.47 -4.56 7.50
N SER A 98 -17.62 -5.18 7.37
CA SER A 98 -18.90 -4.48 7.27
C SER A 98 -19.94 -5.20 8.11
N LEU A 99 -20.61 -4.46 8.98
CA LEU A 99 -21.76 -4.92 9.74
C LEU A 99 -22.96 -4.09 9.31
N ALA A 100 -24.03 -4.74 8.89
CA ALA A 100 -25.27 -4.06 8.52
C ALA A 100 -26.46 -4.66 9.27
N ILE A 101 -27.33 -3.78 9.74
CA ILE A 101 -28.58 -4.13 10.40
C ILE A 101 -29.71 -3.45 9.63
N SER A 102 -30.72 -4.19 9.25
CA SER A 102 -31.88 -3.66 8.55
C SER A 102 -33.17 -4.34 8.99
N GLY A 103 -34.26 -3.63 8.89
CA GLY A 103 -35.58 -4.16 9.24
C GLY A 103 -36.64 -3.08 9.17
N GLY A 104 -37.85 -3.44 9.55
CA GLY A 104 -38.94 -2.47 9.59
C GLY A 104 -40.33 -3.10 9.70
N ASN A 105 -41.31 -2.28 9.77
CA ASN A 105 -42.71 -2.62 9.70
C ASN A 105 -43.44 -1.73 8.70
N ASP A 106 -44.76 -1.78 8.68
CA ASP A 106 -45.62 -0.95 7.79
C ASP A 106 -45.46 0.56 7.97
N LYS A 107 -44.90 1.00 9.12
CA LYS A 107 -44.72 2.42 9.49
C LYS A 107 -43.30 2.90 9.40
N ILE A 108 -42.33 2.05 9.79
CA ILE A 108 -40.93 2.44 9.91
C ILE A 108 -40.05 1.36 9.28
N SER A 109 -39.10 1.74 8.45
CA SER A 109 -38.03 0.87 7.99
C SER A 109 -36.66 1.56 8.12
N PHE A 110 -35.65 0.79 8.44
CA PHE A 110 -34.30 1.29 8.66
C PHE A 110 -33.24 0.38 8.07
N TYR A 111 -32.14 0.99 7.69
CA TYR A 111 -30.88 0.34 7.34
C TYR A 111 -29.74 1.09 8.01
N THR A 112 -28.93 0.40 8.77
CA THR A 112 -27.75 0.97 9.41
C THR A 112 -26.57 0.07 9.13
N SER A 113 -25.42 0.64 8.77
CA SER A 113 -24.19 -0.11 8.58
C SER A 113 -22.99 0.63 9.13
N ALA A 114 -22.05 -0.13 9.68
CA ALA A 114 -20.71 0.31 10.04
C ALA A 114 -19.69 -0.47 9.22
N GLN A 115 -18.70 0.23 8.67
CA GLN A 115 -17.64 -0.37 7.87
C GLN A 115 -16.28 0.11 8.38
N TYR A 116 -15.33 -0.80 8.41
CA TYR A 116 -13.93 -0.53 8.68
C TYR A 116 -13.08 -1.13 7.57
N MET A 117 -12.10 -0.37 7.10
CA MET A 117 -11.10 -0.82 6.15
C MET A 117 -9.72 -0.39 6.63
N TYR A 118 -8.80 -1.33 6.64
CA TYR A 118 -7.38 -1.11 6.83
C TYR A 118 -6.63 -1.56 5.59
N GLN A 119 -5.66 -0.77 5.15
CA GLN A 119 -4.76 -1.11 4.06
C GLN A 119 -3.33 -0.72 4.45
N ASP A 120 -2.45 -1.70 4.44
CA ASP A 120 -1.03 -1.56 4.68
C ASP A 120 -0.29 -1.22 3.38
N ALA A 121 0.86 -0.57 3.47
CA ALA A 121 1.76 -0.37 2.35
C ALA A 121 2.70 -1.56 2.15
N ILE A 122 3.29 -1.63 0.96
CA ILE A 122 4.28 -2.67 0.64
C ILE A 122 5.63 -2.46 1.34
N TYR A 123 5.92 -1.27 1.83
CA TYR A 123 7.21 -0.96 2.45
C TYR A 123 7.33 -1.46 3.90
N LYS A 124 8.51 -1.99 4.27
CA LYS A 124 8.78 -2.57 5.61
C LYS A 124 8.87 -1.52 6.70
N LYS A 125 9.46 -0.38 6.40
CA LYS A 125 9.76 0.69 7.37
C LYS A 125 9.05 1.97 6.94
N GLY A 126 8.66 2.75 7.95
CA GLY A 126 7.84 3.92 7.75
C GLY A 126 6.36 3.59 7.92
N VAL A 127 5.65 4.52 8.53
CA VAL A 127 4.22 4.38 8.75
C VAL A 127 3.53 4.83 7.48
N GLN A 128 3.14 3.87 6.66
CA GLN A 128 2.31 4.11 5.48
C GLN A 128 1.14 3.16 5.56
N ASP A 129 0.02 3.66 6.04
CA ASP A 129 -1.21 2.89 6.12
C ASP A 129 -2.42 3.77 5.87
N TYR A 130 -3.52 3.13 5.56
CA TYR A 130 -4.80 3.77 5.35
C TYR A 130 -5.87 3.08 6.19
N ASN A 131 -6.57 3.89 6.99
CA ASN A 131 -7.70 3.46 7.79
C ASN A 131 -8.93 4.24 7.36
N GLN A 132 -10.03 3.53 7.10
CA GLN A 132 -11.33 4.13 6.80
C GLN A 132 -12.39 3.58 7.73
N TYR A 133 -13.13 4.49 8.32
CA TYR A 133 -14.33 4.22 9.12
C TYR A 133 -15.51 4.86 8.41
N GLN A 134 -16.56 4.09 8.17
CA GLN A 134 -17.76 4.60 7.55
C GLN A 134 -18.99 4.13 8.32
N PHE A 135 -19.90 5.05 8.55
CA PHE A 135 -21.20 4.79 9.13
C PHE A 135 -22.27 5.30 8.18
N THR A 136 -23.28 4.50 7.96
CA THR A 136 -24.44 4.88 7.13
C THR A 136 -25.70 4.47 7.86
N THR A 137 -26.68 5.36 7.92
CA THR A 137 -28.02 5.01 8.38
C THR A 137 -29.07 5.67 7.50
N ASN A 138 -30.08 4.89 7.14
CA ASN A 138 -31.23 5.34 6.39
C ASN A 138 -32.47 4.95 7.17
N LEU A 139 -33.37 5.91 7.40
CA LEU A 139 -34.59 5.71 8.12
C LEU A 139 -35.74 6.28 7.27
N ASP A 140 -36.75 5.48 7.04
CA ASP A 140 -38.00 5.89 6.40
C ASP A 140 -39.17 5.69 7.37
N ALA A 141 -39.94 6.70 7.60
CA ALA A 141 -41.11 6.65 8.49
C ALA A 141 -42.38 7.24 7.82
N LYS A 142 -43.45 6.50 7.88
CA LYS A 142 -44.79 6.96 7.47
C LYS A 142 -45.50 7.56 8.71
N ILE A 143 -45.40 8.86 8.86
CA ILE A 143 -46.01 9.57 10.01
C ILE A 143 -47.54 9.51 9.93
N THR A 144 -48.05 9.75 8.74
CA THR A 144 -49.51 9.61 8.42
C THR A 144 -49.65 9.01 7.01
N LYS A 145 -50.88 8.79 6.56
CA LYS A 145 -51.14 8.37 5.16
C LYS A 145 -50.62 9.39 4.13
N ALA A 146 -50.54 10.68 4.51
CA ALA A 146 -50.13 11.77 3.64
C ALA A 146 -48.71 12.25 3.87
N ILE A 147 -48.08 11.91 5.04
CA ILE A 147 -46.76 12.44 5.45
C ILE A 147 -45.79 11.29 5.59
N LYS A 148 -44.70 11.36 4.83
CA LYS A 148 -43.54 10.49 4.96
C LYS A 148 -42.33 11.31 5.39
N PHE A 149 -41.52 10.76 6.28
CA PHE A 149 -40.24 11.28 6.72
C PHE A 149 -39.14 10.33 6.28
N SER A 150 -38.09 10.87 5.69
CA SER A 150 -36.90 10.10 5.32
C SER A 150 -35.66 10.82 5.83
N MET A 151 -34.71 10.07 6.42
CA MET A 151 -33.47 10.59 6.94
C MET A 151 -32.35 9.69 6.44
N ASP A 152 -31.34 10.30 5.80
CA ASP A 152 -30.14 9.63 5.32
C ASP A 152 -28.92 10.29 5.98
N ILE A 153 -28.13 9.51 6.73
CA ILE A 153 -26.91 9.97 7.39
C ILE A 153 -25.74 9.13 6.86
N LEU A 154 -24.70 9.81 6.43
CA LEU A 154 -23.41 9.21 6.06
C LEU A 154 -22.31 9.94 6.83
N GLY A 155 -21.56 9.18 7.64
CA GLY A 155 -20.32 9.63 8.26
C GLY A 155 -19.15 8.82 7.72
N ARG A 156 -18.04 9.49 7.34
CA ARG A 156 -16.83 8.84 6.89
C ARG A 156 -15.62 9.55 7.47
N GLN A 157 -14.72 8.78 8.03
CA GLN A 157 -13.41 9.25 8.48
C GLN A 157 -12.33 8.43 7.78
N GLU A 158 -11.34 9.14 7.26
CA GLU A 158 -10.16 8.55 6.64
C GLU A 158 -8.92 9.05 7.37
N VAL A 159 -8.06 8.11 7.73
CA VAL A 159 -6.73 8.40 8.31
C VAL A 159 -5.71 7.80 7.38
N ARG A 160 -4.84 8.64 6.83
CA ARG A 160 -3.74 8.24 5.96
C ARG A 160 -2.43 8.62 6.62
N ASN A 161 -1.71 7.63 7.07
CA ASN A 161 -0.34 7.81 7.50
C ASN A 161 0.56 7.75 6.26
N ARG A 162 1.41 8.75 6.10
CA ARG A 162 2.33 8.85 4.97
C ARG A 162 3.75 8.98 5.49
N GLY A 163 4.69 8.33 4.81
CA GLY A 163 6.11 8.57 5.02
C GLY A 163 6.52 9.97 4.59
N VAL A 164 7.75 10.35 4.94
CA VAL A 164 8.34 11.63 4.53
C VAL A 164 8.47 11.72 3.01
N TYR A 165 8.75 10.59 2.36
CA TYR A 165 8.89 10.49 0.90
C TYR A 165 7.63 9.92 0.26
N SER A 166 7.34 10.35 -0.96
CA SER A 166 6.27 9.76 -1.77
C SER A 166 6.61 8.31 -2.16
N THR A 167 5.60 7.55 -2.60
CA THR A 167 5.80 6.19 -3.12
C THR A 167 6.67 6.20 -4.37
N GLU A 168 6.49 7.22 -5.22
CA GLU A 168 7.28 7.43 -6.44
C GLU A 168 8.74 7.73 -6.13
N ASP A 169 9.01 8.59 -5.15
CA ASP A 169 10.37 8.91 -4.71
C ASP A 169 11.08 7.69 -4.15
N LEU A 170 10.40 6.93 -3.27
CA LEU A 170 10.96 5.70 -2.70
C LEU A 170 11.29 4.68 -3.79
N PHE A 171 10.41 4.54 -4.79
CA PHE A 171 10.66 3.65 -5.91
C PHE A 171 11.83 4.16 -6.78
N GLY A 172 11.92 5.46 -6.99
CA GLY A 172 13.04 6.11 -7.69
C GLY A 172 14.37 5.86 -6.97
N TYR A 173 14.41 6.05 -5.65
CA TYR A 173 15.61 5.75 -4.85
C TYR A 173 16.01 4.29 -4.94
N PHE A 174 15.06 3.36 -4.84
CA PHE A 174 15.31 1.94 -5.03
C PHE A 174 16.00 1.65 -6.37
N LEU A 175 15.51 2.25 -7.48
CA LEU A 175 16.06 2.02 -8.82
C LEU A 175 17.46 2.61 -9.04
N THR A 176 17.83 3.64 -8.27
CA THR A 176 19.07 4.38 -8.48
C THR A 176 20.13 4.14 -7.41
N THR A 177 19.80 3.45 -6.32
CA THR A 177 20.75 3.20 -5.25
C THR A 177 21.73 2.09 -5.63
N ASN A 178 23.01 2.38 -5.43
CA ASN A 178 24.11 1.45 -5.70
C ASN A 178 23.98 0.18 -4.84
N PRO A 179 24.07 -1.02 -5.41
CA PRO A 179 24.03 -2.29 -4.68
C PRO A 179 25.18 -2.46 -3.68
N MET A 180 26.30 -1.76 -3.87
CA MET A 180 27.40 -1.75 -2.89
C MET A 180 27.18 -0.78 -1.71
N ALA A 181 26.08 -0.04 -1.69
CA ALA A 181 25.66 0.66 -0.48
C ALA A 181 24.81 -0.28 0.37
N ALA A 182 25.03 -0.29 1.67
CA ALA A 182 24.25 -1.11 2.59
C ALA A 182 23.72 -0.25 3.75
N PRO A 183 22.45 -0.45 4.19
CA PRO A 183 21.88 0.31 5.28
C PRO A 183 22.44 -0.06 6.64
N TYR A 184 22.97 -1.27 6.77
CA TYR A 184 23.50 -1.83 8.01
C TYR A 184 24.87 -2.47 7.81
N TYR A 185 25.68 -2.45 8.87
CA TYR A 185 26.84 -3.33 8.98
C TYR A 185 26.39 -4.77 9.27
N PRO A 186 27.25 -5.79 9.05
CA PRO A 186 26.93 -7.19 9.37
C PRO A 186 26.54 -7.41 10.85
N ASN A 187 26.97 -6.55 11.76
CA ASN A 187 26.60 -6.57 13.18
C ASN A 187 25.25 -5.89 13.49
N GLY A 188 24.50 -5.44 12.47
CA GLY A 188 23.19 -4.82 12.60
C GLY A 188 23.19 -3.32 12.95
N LEU A 189 24.35 -2.70 13.09
CA LEU A 189 24.45 -1.25 13.30
C LEU A 189 24.18 -0.50 11.99
N LEU A 190 23.49 0.65 12.09
CA LEU A 190 23.25 1.53 10.94
C LEU A 190 24.55 1.99 10.32
N ARG A 191 24.66 1.86 9.01
CA ARG A 191 25.71 2.50 8.22
C ARG A 191 25.31 3.95 7.97
N VAL A 192 26.00 4.87 8.62
CA VAL A 192 25.85 6.30 8.34
C VAL A 192 26.68 6.59 7.09
N GLY A 193 26.02 6.88 5.97
CA GLY A 193 26.69 7.36 4.77
C GLY A 193 27.22 8.79 5.01
N TYR A 194 28.44 9.04 4.57
CA TYR A 194 29.00 10.36 4.43
C TYR A 194 28.68 10.90 3.05
#